data_23c2178d9b0d12bc2538ef6df06a40f1
#
_entry.id   23c2178d9b0d12bc2538ef6df06a40f1
#
_cell.length_a   1.000
_cell.length_b   1.000
_cell.length_c   1.000
_cell.angle_alpha   90.00
_cell.angle_beta   90.00
_cell.angle_gamma   90.00
#
_symmetry.space_group_name_H-M   'P 1'
#
loop_
_entity.id
_entity.type
_entity.pdbx_description
1 polymer ?
#
loop_
_entity_poly.entity_id
_entity_poly.type
_entity_poly.pdbx_seq_one_letter_code
_entity_poly.pdbx_strand_id
1 'polypeptide(L)'
;MKRLPALTLAALPLLFAAPLASAEEIGECRFDRDTLTFAGTPVEQATCLLRKVELMGAKRDQPLPPVIKALLESPTAPTEAMKLAALAQFPEPYREYATKYANAPVSQTEAGVPLLYYVIHDTSTPFYANEPFPKDIHNDWKVNDFIPYMDGTFARQPVAHIFLNRVGQIWAGHEFIEPWRATKLESRVVGPTARGRFVHIETVQPRRFLPGATSRGQTEGPQPGFSAEQYRMLAALYVYVSARAGRWLIPGFHATVDGGIPEAHDDPQNFELDRFGAAVAALVSPPVSPVGRKQP
;
A
#
# COMPACT_ATOMS: atom_id res chain seq x y z
N MET A 1 83.28 -26.96 -15.34
CA MET A 1 82.42 -25.80 -15.21
C MET A 1 80.92 -26.29 -15.22
N LYS A 2 80.31 -26.38 -14.06
CA LYS A 2 78.94 -26.89 -13.90
C LYS A 2 77.99 -25.63 -13.90
N ARG A 3 77.03 -25.56 -14.84
CA ARG A 3 76.04 -24.52 -14.90
C ARG A 3 74.87 -24.88 -13.95
N LEU A 4 74.51 -23.97 -13.04
CA LEU A 4 73.32 -24.04 -12.18
C LEU A 4 72.11 -23.63 -13.00
N PRO A 5 70.95 -24.27 -12.79
CA PRO A 5 69.67 -23.85 -13.42
C PRO A 5 69.06 -22.63 -12.71
N ALA A 6 68.56 -21.70 -13.49
CA ALA A 6 67.81 -20.54 -13.00
C ALA A 6 66.42 -20.95 -12.52
N LEU A 7 66.06 -20.62 -11.26
CA LEU A 7 64.77 -20.75 -10.72
C LEU A 7 63.87 -19.56 -11.18
N THR A 8 62.86 -19.86 -11.99
CA THR A 8 61.89 -18.89 -12.39
C THR A 8 60.80 -18.85 -11.28
N LEU A 9 60.69 -17.74 -10.53
CA LEU A 9 59.60 -17.46 -9.59
C LEU A 9 58.39 -17.06 -10.40
N ALA A 10 57.34 -17.88 -10.39
CA ALA A 10 56.02 -17.52 -10.92
C ALA A 10 55.30 -16.64 -9.90
N ALA A 11 55.05 -15.39 -10.25
CA ALA A 11 54.21 -14.48 -9.46
C ALA A 11 52.75 -14.84 -9.64
N LEU A 12 52.08 -15.28 -8.56
CA LEU A 12 50.63 -15.49 -8.51
C LEU A 12 49.94 -14.12 -8.44
N PRO A 13 48.96 -13.79 -9.33
CA PRO A 13 48.21 -12.58 -9.20
C PRO A 13 47.27 -12.67 -7.99
N LEU A 14 47.41 -11.79 -7.02
CA LEU A 14 46.45 -11.55 -5.95
C LEU A 14 45.22 -10.87 -6.59
N LEU A 15 44.14 -11.65 -6.78
CA LEU A 15 42.80 -11.13 -7.08
C LEU A 15 42.30 -10.41 -5.84
N PHE A 16 42.41 -9.10 -5.82
CA PHE A 16 41.69 -8.25 -4.89
C PHE A 16 40.18 -8.33 -5.26
N ALA A 17 39.37 -9.06 -4.49
CA ALA A 17 37.96 -8.93 -4.55
C ALA A 17 37.60 -7.52 -4.07
N ALA A 18 37.14 -6.66 -5.01
CA ALA A 18 36.56 -5.38 -4.63
C ALA A 18 35.37 -5.63 -3.66
N PRO A 19 35.25 -4.88 -2.56
CA PRO A 19 34.10 -4.98 -1.72
C PRO A 19 32.86 -4.67 -2.58
N LEU A 20 31.87 -5.57 -2.58
CA LEU A 20 30.56 -5.30 -3.14
C LEU A 20 30.04 -4.06 -2.40
N ALA A 21 29.88 -2.94 -3.10
CA ALA A 21 29.23 -1.77 -2.55
C ALA A 21 27.87 -2.24 -2.02
N SER A 22 27.63 -2.08 -0.73
CA SER A 22 26.29 -2.34 -0.18
C SER A 22 25.33 -1.38 -0.86
N ALA A 23 24.21 -1.90 -1.40
CA ALA A 23 23.17 -1.08 -1.94
C ALA A 23 22.74 -0.03 -0.90
N GLU A 24 22.57 1.21 -1.34
CA GLU A 24 22.14 2.30 -0.46
C GLU A 24 20.68 2.05 -0.04
N GLU A 25 20.48 1.63 1.21
CA GLU A 25 19.17 1.43 1.80
C GLU A 25 18.52 2.79 2.11
N ILE A 26 17.26 2.97 1.73
CA ILE A 26 16.51 4.21 1.84
C ILE A 26 15.42 4.09 2.91
N GLY A 27 15.35 5.10 3.77
CA GLY A 27 14.25 5.26 4.71
C GLY A 27 14.27 4.28 5.89
N GLU A 28 13.27 4.38 6.73
CA GLU A 28 13.19 3.61 7.99
C GLU A 28 12.97 2.11 7.75
N CYS A 29 12.20 1.73 6.71
CA CYS A 29 11.97 0.34 6.33
C CYS A 29 13.01 -0.21 5.35
N ARG A 30 14.07 0.53 5.08
CA ARG A 30 15.25 0.13 4.29
C ARG A 30 14.89 -0.38 2.90
N PHE A 31 14.48 0.54 2.03
CA PHE A 31 14.20 0.22 0.63
C PHE A 31 15.51 0.11 -0.17
N ASP A 32 15.67 -0.98 -0.88
CA ASP A 32 16.82 -1.25 -1.75
C ASP A 32 16.47 -0.82 -3.19
N ARG A 33 17.28 0.07 -3.77
CA ARG A 33 17.07 0.61 -5.13
C ARG A 33 17.31 -0.41 -6.23
N ASP A 34 18.19 -1.39 -6.01
CA ASP A 34 18.59 -2.32 -7.05
C ASP A 34 17.53 -3.42 -7.22
N THR A 35 16.98 -3.89 -6.10
CA THR A 35 15.94 -4.92 -6.09
C THR A 35 14.52 -4.34 -6.12
N LEU A 36 14.36 -3.04 -5.86
CA LEU A 36 13.09 -2.34 -5.70
C LEU A 36 12.21 -3.01 -4.64
N THR A 37 12.81 -3.39 -3.50
CA THR A 37 12.13 -4.04 -2.37
C THR A 37 12.54 -3.43 -1.04
N PHE A 38 11.64 -3.47 -0.06
CA PHE A 38 12.02 -3.24 1.33
C PHE A 38 12.77 -4.45 1.88
N ALA A 39 13.61 -4.23 2.90
CA ALA A 39 14.42 -5.26 3.50
C ALA A 39 13.58 -6.32 4.23
N GLY A 40 14.06 -7.57 4.21
CA GLY A 40 13.48 -8.69 4.95
C GLY A 40 12.45 -9.51 4.16
N THR A 41 11.87 -10.49 4.83
CA THR A 41 10.79 -11.34 4.32
C THR A 41 9.50 -10.51 4.11
N PRO A 42 8.50 -10.98 3.34
CA PRO A 42 7.24 -10.26 3.15
C PRO A 42 6.55 -9.89 4.47
N VAL A 43 6.65 -10.73 5.50
CA VAL A 43 6.11 -10.45 6.84
C VAL A 43 6.87 -9.34 7.54
N GLU A 44 8.20 -9.36 7.49
CA GLU A 44 9.05 -8.32 8.09
C GLU A 44 8.83 -6.97 7.38
N GLN A 45 8.72 -6.97 6.06
CA GLN A 45 8.37 -5.78 5.29
C GLN A 45 7.02 -5.21 5.72
N ALA A 46 5.96 -6.05 5.75
CA ALA A 46 4.64 -5.61 6.18
C ALA A 46 4.62 -5.14 7.64
N THR A 47 5.41 -5.75 8.53
CA THR A 47 5.53 -5.32 9.93
C THR A 47 6.10 -3.91 10.03
N CYS A 48 7.11 -3.56 9.24
CA CYS A 48 7.62 -2.21 9.17
C CYS A 48 6.64 -1.25 8.48
N LEU A 49 6.05 -1.67 7.36
CA LEU A 49 5.21 -0.83 6.51
C LEU A 49 3.79 -0.59 7.08
N LEU A 50 3.34 -1.41 8.02
CA LEU A 50 2.03 -1.25 8.68
C LEU A 50 2.17 -0.76 10.14
N ARG A 51 3.27 -0.13 10.52
CA ARG A 51 3.38 0.56 11.81
C ARG A 51 2.27 1.59 11.94
N LYS A 52 1.67 1.69 13.13
CA LYS A 52 0.58 2.65 13.38
C LYS A 52 1.05 4.06 13.13
N VAL A 53 0.33 4.78 12.28
CA VAL A 53 0.56 6.19 12.01
C VAL A 53 -0.21 7.02 13.04
N GLU A 54 0.52 7.81 13.80
CA GLU A 54 0.00 8.71 14.82
C GLU A 54 0.05 10.16 14.30
N LEU A 55 -0.39 11.09 15.11
CA LEU A 55 -0.37 12.51 14.78
C LEU A 55 1.02 12.97 14.33
N MET A 56 1.05 13.84 13.32
CA MET A 56 2.27 14.43 12.76
C MET A 56 3.23 13.38 12.16
N GLY A 57 2.69 12.23 11.74
CA GLY A 57 3.47 11.18 11.08
C GLY A 57 4.39 10.37 12.00
N ALA A 58 4.27 10.50 13.32
CA ALA A 58 4.94 9.59 14.23
C ALA A 58 4.46 8.15 14.01
N LYS A 59 5.36 7.20 14.13
CA LYS A 59 5.09 5.80 13.85
C LYS A 59 5.34 4.94 15.09
N ARG A 60 4.44 4.02 15.37
CA ARG A 60 4.53 3.10 16.49
C ARG A 60 4.34 1.67 16.03
N ASP A 61 5.14 0.77 16.53
CA ASP A 61 5.00 -0.65 16.26
C ASP A 61 3.63 -1.17 16.70
N GLN A 62 3.06 -2.04 15.88
CA GLN A 62 1.83 -2.77 16.17
C GLN A 62 1.91 -4.17 15.56
N PRO A 63 1.24 -5.19 16.16
CA PRO A 63 1.24 -6.54 15.60
C PRO A 63 0.50 -6.57 14.27
N LEU A 64 0.98 -7.42 13.35
CA LEU A 64 0.22 -7.74 12.15
C LEU A 64 -1.02 -8.58 12.51
N PRO A 65 -2.18 -8.32 11.89
CA PRO A 65 -3.32 -9.23 11.97
C PRO A 65 -2.91 -10.64 11.55
N PRO A 66 -3.31 -11.70 12.29
CA PRO A 66 -2.92 -13.07 12.00
C PRO A 66 -3.20 -13.49 10.55
N VAL A 67 -4.30 -13.03 9.96
CA VAL A 67 -4.65 -13.33 8.57
C VAL A 67 -3.63 -12.72 7.60
N ILE A 68 -3.23 -11.46 7.77
CA ILE A 68 -2.25 -10.81 6.90
C ILE A 68 -0.92 -11.54 6.97
N LYS A 69 -0.46 -11.89 8.20
CA LYS A 69 0.75 -12.68 8.38
C LYS A 69 0.66 -14.01 7.64
N ALA A 70 -0.42 -14.78 7.84
CA ALA A 70 -0.61 -16.08 7.20
C ALA A 70 -0.64 -16.01 5.67
N LEU A 71 -1.26 -14.96 5.08
CA LEU A 71 -1.29 -14.76 3.64
C LEU A 71 0.11 -14.47 3.07
N LEU A 72 0.90 -13.64 3.75
CA LEU A 72 2.26 -13.29 3.33
C LEU A 72 3.27 -14.43 3.51
N GLU A 73 3.02 -15.35 4.44
CA GLU A 73 3.79 -16.59 4.62
C GLU A 73 3.35 -17.72 3.67
N SER A 74 2.16 -17.57 3.06
CA SER A 74 1.60 -18.62 2.21
C SER A 74 2.35 -18.73 0.88
N PRO A 75 2.76 -19.93 0.47
CA PRO A 75 3.26 -20.17 -0.89
C PRO A 75 2.13 -20.13 -1.94
N THR A 76 0.88 -20.11 -1.50
CA THR A 76 -0.29 -20.17 -2.38
C THR A 76 -0.77 -18.77 -2.75
N ALA A 77 -0.84 -18.48 -4.04
CA ALA A 77 -1.43 -17.25 -4.55
C ALA A 77 -2.94 -17.18 -4.26
N PRO A 78 -3.54 -15.98 -4.26
CA PRO A 78 -4.99 -15.83 -4.18
C PRO A 78 -5.68 -16.60 -5.30
N THR A 79 -6.78 -17.27 -4.97
CA THR A 79 -7.52 -18.10 -5.93
C THR A 79 -8.49 -17.26 -6.77
N GLU A 80 -8.93 -17.83 -7.92
CA GLU A 80 -9.99 -17.22 -8.72
C GLU A 80 -11.30 -17.04 -7.92
N ALA A 81 -11.63 -18.00 -7.04
CA ALA A 81 -12.80 -17.88 -6.17
C ALA A 81 -12.70 -16.68 -5.22
N MET A 82 -11.51 -16.41 -4.65
CA MET A 82 -11.28 -15.23 -3.81
C MET A 82 -11.41 -13.92 -4.62
N LYS A 83 -10.89 -13.91 -5.87
CA LYS A 83 -11.04 -12.77 -6.79
C LYS A 83 -12.51 -12.47 -7.06
N LEU A 84 -13.30 -13.48 -7.38
CA LEU A 84 -14.74 -13.33 -7.64
C LEU A 84 -15.51 -12.90 -6.38
N ALA A 85 -15.17 -13.44 -5.21
CA ALA A 85 -15.75 -13.02 -3.93
C ALA A 85 -15.46 -11.54 -3.62
N ALA A 86 -14.24 -11.08 -3.88
CA ALA A 86 -13.87 -9.68 -3.74
C ALA A 86 -14.61 -8.78 -4.73
N LEU A 87 -14.67 -9.20 -6.00
CA LEU A 87 -15.39 -8.49 -7.07
C LEU A 87 -16.88 -8.30 -6.74
N ALA A 88 -17.51 -9.31 -6.14
CA ALA A 88 -18.91 -9.26 -5.73
C ALA A 88 -19.16 -8.23 -4.61
N GLN A 89 -18.14 -7.78 -3.87
CA GLN A 89 -18.27 -6.73 -2.85
C GLN A 89 -18.35 -5.33 -3.43
N PHE A 90 -17.85 -5.11 -4.65
CA PHE A 90 -17.77 -3.77 -5.21
C PHE A 90 -19.16 -3.21 -5.54
N PRO A 91 -19.40 -1.91 -5.24
CA PRO A 91 -20.62 -1.24 -5.67
C PRO A 91 -20.61 -0.95 -7.17
N GLU A 92 -21.79 -0.77 -7.76
CA GLU A 92 -21.91 -0.20 -9.10
C GLU A 92 -21.64 1.33 -9.06
N PRO A 93 -21.05 1.93 -10.11
CA PRO A 93 -20.65 1.29 -11.38
C PRO A 93 -19.25 0.65 -11.34
N TYR A 94 -18.55 0.70 -10.20
CA TYR A 94 -17.17 0.19 -10.14
C TYR A 94 -17.08 -1.32 -10.37
N ARG A 95 -18.08 -2.09 -9.95
CA ARG A 95 -18.09 -3.56 -10.19
C ARG A 95 -18.12 -3.90 -11.68
N GLU A 96 -18.88 -3.18 -12.49
CA GLU A 96 -18.88 -3.34 -13.95
C GLU A 96 -17.49 -3.06 -14.52
N TYR A 97 -16.88 -1.93 -14.13
CA TYR A 97 -15.53 -1.57 -14.50
C TYR A 97 -14.51 -2.66 -14.10
N ALA A 98 -14.51 -3.09 -12.85
CA ALA A 98 -13.60 -4.10 -12.34
C ALA A 98 -13.79 -5.47 -13.05
N THR A 99 -15.03 -5.84 -13.38
CA THR A 99 -15.32 -7.05 -14.16
C THR A 99 -14.69 -7.00 -15.54
N LYS A 100 -14.77 -5.88 -16.24
CA LYS A 100 -14.16 -5.68 -17.57
C LYS A 100 -12.64 -5.92 -17.52
N TYR A 101 -11.98 -5.52 -16.43
CA TYR A 101 -10.53 -5.64 -16.28
C TYR A 101 -10.08 -6.81 -15.39
N ALA A 102 -10.99 -7.73 -15.02
CA ALA A 102 -10.70 -8.80 -14.07
C ALA A 102 -9.53 -9.72 -14.47
N ASN A 103 -9.28 -9.86 -15.76
CA ASN A 103 -8.20 -10.67 -16.33
C ASN A 103 -7.10 -9.84 -16.99
N ALA A 104 -7.18 -8.51 -16.92
CA ALA A 104 -6.11 -7.65 -17.39
C ALA A 104 -4.87 -7.80 -16.49
N PRO A 105 -3.65 -7.69 -17.04
CA PRO A 105 -2.43 -7.68 -16.23
C PRO A 105 -2.44 -6.51 -15.25
N VAL A 106 -1.61 -6.59 -14.23
CA VAL A 106 -1.30 -5.45 -13.35
C VAL A 106 0.03 -4.82 -13.77
N SER A 107 0.33 -3.65 -13.20
CA SER A 107 1.53 -2.90 -13.52
C SER A 107 2.81 -3.68 -13.21
N GLN A 108 3.84 -3.27 -13.91
CA GLN A 108 5.23 -3.62 -13.66
C GLN A 108 6.10 -2.39 -13.97
N THR A 109 7.32 -2.38 -13.49
CA THR A 109 8.27 -1.34 -13.84
C THR A 109 8.66 -1.43 -15.32
N GLU A 110 9.30 -0.39 -15.85
CA GLU A 110 9.85 -0.40 -17.21
C GLU A 110 10.83 -1.56 -17.44
N ALA A 111 11.58 -1.95 -16.40
CA ALA A 111 12.47 -3.12 -16.42
C ALA A 111 11.75 -4.47 -16.26
N GLY A 112 10.42 -4.50 -16.22
CA GLY A 112 9.63 -5.71 -16.07
C GLY A 112 9.51 -6.25 -14.65
N VAL A 113 9.94 -5.50 -13.62
CA VAL A 113 9.77 -5.91 -12.22
C VAL A 113 8.30 -5.77 -11.82
N PRO A 114 7.63 -6.85 -11.42
CA PRO A 114 6.18 -6.86 -11.24
C PRO A 114 5.73 -6.08 -10.01
N LEU A 115 4.46 -5.65 -9.99
CA LEU A 115 3.76 -5.10 -8.82
C LEU A 115 3.98 -5.97 -7.58
N LEU A 116 4.27 -5.33 -6.44
CA LEU A 116 4.51 -6.02 -5.16
C LEU A 116 3.81 -5.37 -3.96
N TYR A 117 3.60 -4.06 -3.97
CA TYR A 117 3.13 -3.33 -2.80
C TYR A 117 1.73 -2.77 -2.98
N TYR A 118 0.92 -2.86 -1.91
CA TYR A 118 -0.42 -2.29 -1.81
C TYR A 118 -0.39 -1.15 -0.79
N VAL A 119 -0.38 0.11 -1.27
CA VAL A 119 -0.20 1.30 -0.42
C VAL A 119 -1.54 1.93 -0.11
N ILE A 120 -1.82 2.04 1.18
CA ILE A 120 -3.02 2.68 1.73
C ILE A 120 -2.67 4.12 2.09
N HIS A 121 -3.43 5.05 1.50
CA HIS A 121 -3.35 6.49 1.74
C HIS A 121 -4.62 6.99 2.41
N ASP A 122 -4.57 8.18 2.98
CA ASP A 122 -5.77 9.00 3.18
C ASP A 122 -5.65 10.33 2.41
N THR A 123 -6.76 10.82 1.92
CA THR A 123 -6.79 11.99 1.04
C THR A 123 -6.47 13.31 1.76
N SER A 124 -6.46 13.34 3.08
CA SER A 124 -6.37 14.55 3.90
C SER A 124 -7.38 15.65 3.48
N THR A 125 -8.48 15.25 2.86
CA THR A 125 -9.50 16.10 2.25
C THR A 125 -10.90 15.52 2.49
N PRO A 126 -11.95 16.37 2.66
CA PRO A 126 -11.91 17.84 2.72
C PRO A 126 -11.19 18.38 3.98
N PHE A 127 -10.71 19.63 3.88
CA PHE A 127 -10.03 20.30 4.99
C PHE A 127 -10.94 21.28 5.72
N TYR A 128 -11.19 21.02 7.00
CA TYR A 128 -12.12 21.79 7.83
C TYR A 128 -11.46 22.92 8.63
N ALA A 129 -10.15 23.13 8.47
CA ALA A 129 -9.39 24.12 9.23
C ALA A 129 -9.66 24.02 10.74
N ASN A 130 -10.32 25.02 11.31
CA ASN A 130 -10.69 25.09 12.75
C ASN A 130 -12.13 24.65 13.03
N GLU A 131 -12.87 24.23 12.00
CA GLU A 131 -14.25 23.79 12.17
C GLU A 131 -14.30 22.34 12.68
N PRO A 132 -15.33 21.97 13.45
CA PRO A 132 -15.54 20.59 13.84
C PRO A 132 -15.87 19.73 12.61
N PHE A 133 -15.49 18.46 12.67
CA PHE A 133 -15.97 17.49 11.66
C PHE A 133 -17.50 17.37 11.71
N PRO A 134 -18.16 17.07 10.58
CA PRO A 134 -19.60 16.81 10.56
C PRO A 134 -19.99 15.74 11.57
N LYS A 135 -21.13 15.91 12.25
CA LYS A 135 -21.61 14.93 13.23
C LYS A 135 -21.86 13.56 12.61
N ASP A 136 -22.42 13.52 11.41
CA ASP A 136 -22.60 12.31 10.62
C ASP A 136 -21.56 12.27 9.49
N ILE A 137 -20.30 12.18 9.87
CA ILE A 137 -19.18 12.24 8.94
C ILE A 137 -19.20 11.10 7.90
N HIS A 138 -19.83 9.98 8.20
CA HIS A 138 -19.89 8.86 7.26
C HIS A 138 -20.87 9.11 6.12
N ASN A 139 -21.94 9.87 6.34
CA ASN A 139 -22.96 10.17 5.33
C ASN A 139 -22.90 11.62 4.83
N ASP A 140 -21.98 12.43 5.32
CA ASP A 140 -21.82 13.81 4.86
C ASP A 140 -21.43 13.83 3.39
N TRP A 141 -22.22 14.55 2.57
CA TRP A 141 -22.03 14.55 1.12
C TRP A 141 -20.73 15.23 0.68
N LYS A 142 -20.27 16.27 1.40
CA LYS A 142 -19.02 16.98 1.09
C LYS A 142 -17.80 16.09 1.38
N VAL A 143 -17.89 15.25 2.42
CA VAL A 143 -16.85 14.29 2.74
C VAL A 143 -16.78 13.18 1.70
N ASN A 144 -17.95 12.78 1.14
CA ASN A 144 -18.02 11.67 0.19
C ASN A 144 -17.94 12.09 -1.28
N ASP A 145 -17.77 13.39 -1.57
CA ASP A 145 -17.68 13.92 -2.92
C ASP A 145 -16.33 13.56 -3.57
N PHE A 146 -16.38 12.98 -4.77
CA PHE A 146 -15.19 12.70 -5.56
C PHE A 146 -14.77 13.83 -6.51
N ILE A 147 -15.61 14.85 -6.72
CA ILE A 147 -15.32 15.95 -7.66
C ILE A 147 -13.94 16.57 -7.42
N PRO A 148 -13.49 16.85 -6.17
CA PRO A 148 -12.16 17.41 -5.92
C PRO A 148 -11.01 16.57 -6.45
N TYR A 149 -11.22 15.27 -6.65
CA TYR A 149 -10.20 14.34 -7.15
C TYR A 149 -10.29 14.13 -8.66
N MET A 150 -11.49 14.33 -9.25
CA MET A 150 -11.80 14.07 -10.65
C MET A 150 -11.48 15.25 -11.56
N ASP A 151 -11.73 16.47 -11.12
CA ASP A 151 -11.63 17.68 -11.94
C ASP A 151 -10.22 18.30 -12.02
N GLY A 152 -9.25 17.64 -11.39
CA GLY A 152 -7.87 18.08 -11.40
C GLY A 152 -7.56 19.22 -10.44
N THR A 153 -8.44 19.53 -9.49
CA THR A 153 -8.20 20.54 -8.43
C THR A 153 -6.97 20.19 -7.58
N PHE A 154 -6.71 18.91 -7.38
CA PHE A 154 -5.53 18.41 -6.64
C PHE A 154 -4.29 18.27 -7.51
N ALA A 155 -4.46 17.77 -8.70
CA ALA A 155 -3.42 17.64 -9.69
C ALA A 155 -4.12 17.53 -11.05
N ARG A 156 -3.47 17.96 -12.12
CA ARG A 156 -4.00 17.83 -13.50
C ARG A 156 -4.31 16.37 -13.91
N GLN A 157 -4.06 15.43 -13.04
CA GLN A 157 -4.28 13.98 -13.19
C GLN A 157 -4.61 13.38 -11.82
N PRO A 158 -5.38 12.29 -11.74
CA PRO A 158 -5.59 11.56 -10.50
C PRO A 158 -4.27 11.16 -9.83
N VAL A 159 -4.19 11.28 -8.51
CA VAL A 159 -2.93 11.00 -7.77
C VAL A 159 -2.78 9.53 -7.39
N ALA A 160 -3.81 8.71 -7.56
CA ALA A 160 -3.81 7.30 -7.20
C ALA A 160 -4.61 6.43 -8.18
N HIS A 161 -4.47 5.13 -8.08
CA HIS A 161 -5.25 4.17 -8.87
C HIS A 161 -6.72 4.18 -8.47
N ILE A 162 -6.99 4.20 -7.18
CA ILE A 162 -8.35 4.13 -6.63
C ILE A 162 -8.57 5.23 -5.60
N PHE A 163 -9.79 5.79 -5.63
CA PHE A 163 -10.34 6.64 -4.57
C PHE A 163 -11.53 5.93 -3.96
N LEU A 164 -11.56 5.86 -2.62
CA LEU A 164 -12.57 5.17 -1.83
C LEU A 164 -13.18 6.11 -0.81
N ASN A 165 -14.48 6.41 -0.91
CA ASN A 165 -15.15 7.27 0.05
C ASN A 165 -15.73 6.51 1.25
N ARG A 166 -16.27 7.26 2.23
CA ARG A 166 -16.70 6.68 3.53
C ARG A 166 -17.96 5.84 3.45
N VAL A 167 -18.75 5.96 2.38
CA VAL A 167 -19.92 5.10 2.12
C VAL A 167 -19.57 3.89 1.24
N GLY A 168 -18.30 3.68 0.95
CA GLY A 168 -17.82 2.51 0.19
C GLY A 168 -17.92 2.66 -1.32
N GLN A 169 -18.24 3.84 -1.85
CA GLN A 169 -18.17 4.09 -3.29
C GLN A 169 -16.71 4.17 -3.73
N ILE A 170 -16.45 3.72 -4.95
CA ILE A 170 -15.13 3.63 -5.54
C ILE A 170 -15.10 4.39 -6.87
N TRP A 171 -14.06 5.20 -7.05
CA TRP A 171 -13.71 5.80 -8.32
C TRP A 171 -12.31 5.39 -8.75
N ALA A 172 -12.16 4.93 -10.00
CA ALA A 172 -10.87 4.57 -10.59
C ALA A 172 -10.22 5.79 -11.23
N GLY A 173 -9.09 6.22 -10.69
CA GLY A 173 -8.26 7.27 -11.26
C GLY A 173 -7.33 6.74 -12.34
N HIS A 174 -6.72 5.58 -12.08
CA HIS A 174 -5.87 4.85 -13.02
C HIS A 174 -6.23 3.36 -12.99
N GLU A 175 -6.09 2.67 -14.12
CA GLU A 175 -6.19 1.22 -14.16
C GLU A 175 -4.93 0.59 -13.55
N PHE A 176 -5.09 -0.60 -12.92
CA PHE A 176 -3.97 -1.25 -12.21
C PHE A 176 -2.84 -1.72 -13.14
N ILE A 177 -3.00 -1.68 -14.45
CA ILE A 177 -1.91 -1.89 -15.42
C ILE A 177 -1.02 -0.65 -15.58
N GLU A 178 -1.53 0.54 -15.21
CA GLU A 178 -0.80 1.78 -15.39
C GLU A 178 0.31 1.92 -14.35
N PRO A 179 1.59 2.04 -14.72
CA PRO A 179 2.66 2.29 -13.79
C PRO A 179 2.54 3.71 -13.22
N TRP A 180 1.98 3.87 -12.03
CA TRP A 180 1.77 5.15 -11.38
C TRP A 180 2.66 5.32 -10.15
N ARG A 181 2.69 6.54 -9.61
CA ARG A 181 3.43 6.93 -8.39
C ARG A 181 2.59 7.83 -7.51
N ALA A 182 2.65 7.63 -6.18
CA ALA A 182 1.95 8.50 -5.22
C ALA A 182 2.72 8.69 -3.90
N THR A 183 3.99 8.30 -3.84
CA THR A 183 4.84 8.49 -2.66
C THR A 183 6.07 9.35 -2.98
N LYS A 184 6.71 9.92 -1.96
CA LYS A 184 7.98 10.62 -2.13
C LYS A 184 9.13 9.67 -2.40
N LEU A 185 9.08 8.46 -1.86
CA LEU A 185 10.01 7.39 -2.21
C LEU A 185 10.08 7.23 -3.73
N GLU A 186 8.93 7.10 -4.40
CA GLU A 186 8.86 6.91 -5.84
C GLU A 186 9.13 8.17 -6.64
N SER A 187 8.70 9.34 -6.15
CA SER A 187 8.73 10.58 -6.94
C SER A 187 10.02 11.37 -6.80
N ARG A 188 10.68 11.32 -5.62
CA ARG A 188 11.83 12.17 -5.30
C ARG A 188 13.12 11.40 -5.09
N VAL A 189 13.03 10.14 -4.62
CA VAL A 189 14.20 9.40 -4.17
C VAL A 189 14.63 8.33 -5.18
N VAL A 190 13.74 7.40 -5.51
CA VAL A 190 14.04 6.32 -6.48
C VAL A 190 13.78 6.78 -7.91
N GLY A 191 12.72 7.58 -8.12
CA GLY A 191 12.36 8.10 -9.43
C GLY A 191 11.57 7.12 -10.29
N PRO A 192 11.63 7.29 -11.63
CA PRO A 192 10.80 6.53 -12.57
C PRO A 192 10.98 5.02 -12.53
N THR A 193 12.13 4.53 -12.08
CA THR A 193 12.47 3.09 -12.04
C THR A 193 11.57 2.29 -11.11
N ALA A 194 11.00 2.94 -10.07
CA ALA A 194 10.07 2.28 -9.14
C ALA A 194 8.60 2.30 -9.60
N ARG A 195 8.26 3.07 -10.64
CA ARG A 195 6.87 3.15 -11.13
C ARG A 195 6.38 1.78 -11.55
N GLY A 196 5.17 1.44 -11.10
CA GLY A 196 4.57 0.13 -11.36
C GLY A 196 4.90 -0.94 -10.32
N ARG A 197 5.75 -0.61 -9.33
CA ARG A 197 6.05 -1.49 -8.21
C ARG A 197 5.00 -1.42 -7.10
N PHE A 198 4.24 -0.32 -7.07
CA PHE A 198 3.25 0.02 -6.06
C PHE A 198 1.88 0.25 -6.68
N VAL A 199 0.82 -0.17 -6.00
CA VAL A 199 -0.56 0.25 -6.27
C VAL A 199 -1.02 1.14 -5.12
N HIS A 200 -1.72 2.23 -5.44
CA HIS A 200 -2.09 3.28 -4.50
C HIS A 200 -3.59 3.37 -4.36
N ILE A 201 -4.08 3.32 -3.12
CA ILE A 201 -5.49 3.44 -2.77
C ILE A 201 -5.66 4.64 -1.83
N GLU A 202 -6.27 5.68 -2.35
CA GLU A 202 -6.64 6.88 -1.61
C GLU A 202 -7.98 6.66 -0.90
N THR A 203 -7.97 6.72 0.41
CA THR A 203 -9.17 6.52 1.24
C THR A 203 -9.61 7.88 1.78
N VAL A 204 -10.82 8.30 1.44
CA VAL A 204 -11.30 9.64 1.81
C VAL A 204 -11.35 9.78 3.33
N GLN A 205 -10.54 10.71 3.84
CA GLN A 205 -10.49 11.09 5.25
C GLN A 205 -10.26 12.61 5.34
N PRO A 206 -11.22 13.37 5.92
CA PRO A 206 -11.03 14.79 6.12
C PRO A 206 -9.98 15.07 7.19
N ARG A 207 -9.45 16.30 7.16
CA ARG A 207 -8.49 16.80 8.16
C ARG A 207 -8.93 18.15 8.69
N ARG A 208 -8.45 18.47 9.90
CA ARG A 208 -8.51 19.81 10.49
C ARG A 208 -7.22 20.11 11.24
N PHE A 209 -7.00 21.37 11.57
CA PHE A 209 -5.87 21.72 12.43
C PHE A 209 -6.02 21.13 13.83
N LEU A 210 -4.91 20.75 14.42
CA LEU A 210 -4.84 20.55 15.87
C LEU A 210 -5.18 21.86 16.60
N PRO A 211 -5.75 21.82 17.81
CA PRO A 211 -6.06 23.01 18.57
C PRO A 211 -4.85 23.95 18.69
N GLY A 212 -5.02 25.19 18.24
CA GLY A 212 -3.95 26.19 18.24
C GLY A 212 -2.93 26.11 17.11
N ALA A 213 -3.02 25.10 16.25
CA ALA A 213 -2.13 24.96 15.11
C ALA A 213 -2.57 25.83 13.93
N THR A 214 -1.59 26.25 13.12
CA THR A 214 -1.79 27.02 11.88
C THR A 214 -1.05 26.43 10.69
N SER A 215 -0.27 25.38 10.92
CA SER A 215 0.52 24.70 9.88
C SER A 215 -0.18 23.44 9.41
N ARG A 216 -0.21 23.19 8.10
CA ARG A 216 -0.76 21.96 7.49
C ARG A 216 -0.05 20.68 7.94
N GLY A 217 1.15 20.74 8.48
CA GLY A 217 1.81 19.60 9.11
C GLY A 217 1.31 19.28 10.53
N GLN A 218 0.39 20.09 11.08
CA GLN A 218 -0.18 19.91 12.43
C GLN A 218 -1.68 19.70 12.34
N THR A 219 -2.07 18.60 11.72
CA THR A 219 -3.47 18.26 11.45
C THR A 219 -3.87 16.92 12.06
N GLU A 220 -5.16 16.75 12.30
CA GLU A 220 -5.74 15.51 12.77
C GLU A 220 -6.86 15.03 11.85
N GLY A 221 -6.97 13.71 11.70
CA GLY A 221 -8.13 13.05 11.13
C GLY A 221 -9.23 12.80 12.17
N PRO A 222 -10.46 12.46 11.75
CA PRO A 222 -11.56 12.17 12.65
C PRO A 222 -11.32 10.91 13.50
N GLN A 223 -12.06 10.78 14.57
CA GLN A 223 -12.17 9.57 15.38
C GLN A 223 -13.65 9.11 15.40
N PRO A 224 -13.97 7.89 14.91
CA PRO A 224 -13.06 6.90 14.31
C PRO A 224 -12.52 7.36 12.94
N GLY A 225 -11.31 6.89 12.61
CA GLY A 225 -10.59 7.30 11.38
C GLY A 225 -11.34 6.92 10.11
N PHE A 226 -11.75 5.68 9.99
CA PHE A 226 -12.36 5.11 8.79
C PHE A 226 -13.69 4.43 9.11
N SER A 227 -14.57 4.35 8.12
CA SER A 227 -15.86 3.66 8.24
C SER A 227 -15.70 2.14 8.09
N ALA A 228 -16.72 1.38 8.50
CA ALA A 228 -16.77 -0.05 8.26
C ALA A 228 -16.75 -0.39 6.76
N GLU A 229 -17.42 0.43 5.95
CA GLU A 229 -17.47 0.27 4.50
C GLU A 229 -16.11 0.50 3.85
N GLN A 230 -15.34 1.47 4.34
CA GLN A 230 -13.97 1.67 3.86
C GLN A 230 -13.08 0.46 4.14
N TYR A 231 -13.13 -0.12 5.34
CA TYR A 231 -12.37 -1.35 5.63
C TYR A 231 -12.81 -2.52 4.76
N ARG A 232 -14.12 -2.69 4.55
CA ARG A 232 -14.67 -3.73 3.69
C ARG A 232 -14.17 -3.59 2.25
N MET A 233 -14.22 -2.38 1.70
CA MET A 233 -13.76 -2.12 0.33
C MET A 233 -12.25 -2.19 0.18
N LEU A 234 -11.48 -1.69 1.15
CA LEU A 234 -10.01 -1.84 1.14
C LEU A 234 -9.60 -3.32 1.12
N ALA A 235 -10.27 -4.16 1.91
CA ALA A 235 -10.03 -5.60 1.92
C ALA A 235 -10.40 -6.25 0.58
N ALA A 236 -11.54 -5.88 -0.01
CA ALA A 236 -11.95 -6.38 -1.31
C ALA A 236 -10.96 -5.96 -2.41
N LEU A 237 -10.51 -4.71 -2.44
CA LEU A 237 -9.50 -4.21 -3.36
C LEU A 237 -8.17 -4.96 -3.17
N TYR A 238 -7.73 -5.16 -1.92
CA TYR A 238 -6.51 -5.90 -1.61
C TYR A 238 -6.52 -7.33 -2.17
N VAL A 239 -7.60 -8.08 -1.90
CA VAL A 239 -7.76 -9.46 -2.40
C VAL A 239 -7.86 -9.47 -3.93
N TYR A 240 -8.66 -8.58 -4.52
CA TYR A 240 -8.86 -8.48 -5.96
C TYR A 240 -7.56 -8.18 -6.72
N VAL A 241 -6.80 -7.17 -6.28
CA VAL A 241 -5.55 -6.78 -6.95
C VAL A 241 -4.46 -7.83 -6.72
N SER A 242 -4.38 -8.42 -5.51
CA SER A 242 -3.46 -9.52 -5.23
C SER A 242 -3.73 -10.73 -6.12
N ALA A 243 -5.00 -11.06 -6.35
CA ALA A 243 -5.37 -12.15 -7.26
C ALA A 243 -5.00 -11.85 -8.71
N ARG A 244 -5.22 -10.63 -9.20
CA ARG A 244 -4.75 -10.20 -10.54
C ARG A 244 -3.22 -10.24 -10.65
N ALA A 245 -2.50 -9.90 -9.57
CA ALA A 245 -1.04 -9.97 -9.52
C ALA A 245 -0.48 -11.41 -9.41
N GLY A 246 -1.34 -12.42 -9.18
CA GLY A 246 -0.93 -13.81 -8.99
C GLY A 246 -0.11 -14.03 -7.71
N ARG A 247 -0.20 -13.12 -6.74
CA ARG A 247 0.52 -13.18 -5.45
C ARG A 247 -0.14 -12.31 -4.41
N TRP A 248 0.08 -12.59 -3.12
CA TRP A 248 -0.29 -11.67 -2.07
C TRP A 248 0.63 -10.44 -2.11
N LEU A 249 0.04 -9.27 -2.30
CA LEU A 249 0.77 -8.01 -2.25
C LEU A 249 1.13 -7.67 -0.80
N ILE A 250 2.24 -6.99 -0.61
CA ILE A 250 2.67 -6.53 0.72
C ILE A 250 1.97 -5.21 1.02
N PRO A 251 1.08 -5.15 2.02
CA PRO A 251 0.39 -3.91 2.35
C PRO A 251 1.29 -2.97 3.15
N GLY A 252 1.10 -1.67 2.97
CA GLY A 252 1.84 -0.63 3.69
C GLY A 252 1.08 0.69 3.73
N PHE A 253 1.42 1.54 4.70
CA PHE A 253 0.90 2.90 4.81
C PHE A 253 1.84 3.90 4.14
N HIS A 254 1.28 4.94 3.55
CA HIS A 254 2.07 6.00 2.89
C HIS A 254 3.15 6.58 3.81
N ALA A 255 2.78 6.97 5.04
CA ALA A 255 3.72 7.53 6.02
C ALA A 255 4.91 6.61 6.34
N THR A 256 4.72 5.28 6.25
CA THR A 256 5.79 4.31 6.52
C THR A 256 6.63 4.00 5.28
N VAL A 257 6.01 4.02 4.09
CA VAL A 257 6.74 3.95 2.80
C VAL A 257 7.69 5.13 2.65
N ASP A 258 7.24 6.34 3.04
CA ASP A 258 8.04 7.57 3.03
C ASP A 258 8.87 7.77 4.32
N GLY A 259 8.85 6.81 5.25
CA GLY A 259 9.52 6.94 6.54
C GLY A 259 11.01 7.26 6.42
N GLY A 260 11.46 8.33 7.08
CA GLY A 260 12.84 8.82 7.00
C GLY A 260 13.15 9.70 5.78
N ILE A 261 12.19 9.92 4.88
CA ILE A 261 12.34 10.83 3.74
C ILE A 261 11.91 12.24 4.17
N PRO A 262 12.63 13.30 3.81
CA PRO A 262 12.24 14.67 4.14
C PRO A 262 10.83 15.01 3.65
N GLU A 263 10.05 15.69 4.48
CA GLU A 263 8.65 16.05 4.22
C GLU A 263 7.73 14.83 3.99
N ALA A 264 8.04 13.67 4.59
CA ALA A 264 7.18 12.50 4.56
C ALA A 264 5.74 12.85 4.94
N HIS A 265 4.78 12.14 4.35
CA HIS A 265 3.38 12.30 4.66
C HIS A 265 3.04 11.65 6.01
N ASP A 266 1.86 11.99 6.57
CA ASP A 266 1.40 11.55 7.89
C ASP A 266 0.11 10.70 7.82
N ASP A 267 -0.10 10.02 6.68
CA ASP A 267 -1.30 9.25 6.40
C ASP A 267 -1.01 7.73 6.26
N PRO A 268 -2.02 6.90 6.54
CA PRO A 268 -3.36 7.23 7.05
C PRO A 268 -3.38 7.35 8.58
N GLN A 269 -3.89 8.48 9.11
CA GLN A 269 -4.08 8.63 10.56
C GLN A 269 -5.30 7.84 11.06
N ASN A 270 -5.23 7.38 12.32
CA ASN A 270 -6.36 6.69 12.98
C ASN A 270 -6.83 5.42 12.25
N PHE A 271 -5.95 4.77 11.49
CA PHE A 271 -6.26 3.50 10.85
C PHE A 271 -6.21 2.35 11.87
N GLU A 272 -7.29 1.56 11.92
CA GLU A 272 -7.43 0.40 12.80
C GLU A 272 -7.06 -0.88 12.03
N LEU A 273 -5.81 -1.32 12.15
CA LEU A 273 -5.26 -2.42 11.36
C LEU A 273 -6.01 -3.74 11.59
N ASP A 274 -6.50 -3.99 12.81
CA ASP A 274 -7.28 -5.19 13.13
C ASP A 274 -8.61 -5.24 12.38
N ARG A 275 -9.26 -4.08 12.14
CA ARG A 275 -10.49 -4.02 11.34
C ARG A 275 -10.23 -4.34 9.88
N PHE A 276 -9.13 -3.86 9.32
CA PHE A 276 -8.70 -4.26 7.98
C PHE A 276 -8.42 -5.76 7.92
N GLY A 277 -7.67 -6.30 8.89
CA GLY A 277 -7.40 -7.74 8.99
C GLY A 277 -8.68 -8.57 9.08
N ALA A 278 -9.64 -8.17 9.91
CA ALA A 278 -10.92 -8.86 10.03
C ALA A 278 -11.72 -8.85 8.71
N ALA A 279 -11.70 -7.72 7.98
CA ALA A 279 -12.36 -7.61 6.69
C ALA A 279 -11.69 -8.51 5.62
N VAL A 280 -10.35 -8.60 5.61
CA VAL A 280 -9.62 -9.53 4.74
C VAL A 280 -9.97 -10.98 5.10
N ALA A 281 -9.98 -11.34 6.40
CA ALA A 281 -10.31 -12.68 6.84
C ALA A 281 -11.70 -13.14 6.37
N ALA A 282 -12.68 -12.24 6.38
CA ALA A 282 -14.04 -12.53 5.90
C ALA A 282 -14.10 -12.90 4.41
N LEU A 283 -13.13 -12.45 3.60
CA LEU A 283 -13.07 -12.74 2.16
C LEU A 283 -12.25 -13.99 1.81
N VAL A 284 -11.23 -14.28 2.60
CA VAL A 284 -10.30 -15.36 2.28
C VAL A 284 -10.60 -16.67 3.01
N SER A 285 -11.38 -16.62 4.10
CA SER A 285 -11.85 -17.83 4.78
C SER A 285 -12.90 -18.52 3.91
N PRO A 286 -12.84 -19.87 3.75
CA PRO A 286 -13.90 -20.58 3.06
C PRO A 286 -15.24 -20.32 3.77
N PRO A 287 -16.36 -20.17 3.01
CA PRO A 287 -17.66 -20.00 3.63
C PRO A 287 -17.92 -21.16 4.60
N VAL A 288 -18.22 -20.85 5.85
CA VAL A 288 -18.64 -21.85 6.83
C VAL A 288 -19.91 -22.46 6.29
N SER A 289 -19.81 -23.71 5.78
CA SER A 289 -21.02 -24.46 5.37
C SER A 289 -21.96 -24.48 6.56
N PRO A 290 -23.22 -24.07 6.41
CA PRO A 290 -24.16 -24.17 7.51
C PRO A 290 -24.23 -25.65 7.93
N VAL A 291 -23.75 -25.94 9.14
CA VAL A 291 -23.87 -27.25 9.75
C VAL A 291 -25.36 -27.60 9.70
N GLY A 292 -25.70 -28.57 8.86
CA GLY A 292 -27.06 -29.02 8.67
C GLY A 292 -27.70 -29.27 10.03
N ARG A 293 -28.68 -28.43 10.41
CA ARG A 293 -29.58 -28.76 11.52
C ARG A 293 -30.22 -30.08 11.13
N LYS A 294 -29.80 -31.17 11.76
CA LYS A 294 -30.62 -32.38 11.80
C LYS A 294 -31.94 -31.95 12.40
N GLN A 295 -32.96 -31.93 11.59
CA GLN A 295 -34.34 -31.86 12.11
C GLN A 295 -34.61 -33.13 12.92
N PRO A 296 -35.29 -33.00 14.07
CA PRO A 296 -35.64 -34.12 14.92
C PRO A 296 -36.64 -35.05 14.26
#